data_adbdf681539e45667deaa1f847ba585c
#
_entry.id   adbdf681539e45667deaa1f847ba585c
#
_cell.length_a   1.000
_cell.length_b   1.000
_cell.length_c   1.000
_cell.angle_alpha   90.00
_cell.angle_beta   90.00
_cell.angle_gamma   90.00
#
_symmetry.space_group_name_H-M   'P 1'
#
loop_
_entity.id
_entity.type
_entity.pdbx_description
1 polymer ?
#
loop_
_entity_poly.entity_id
_entity_poly.type
_entity_poly.pdbx_seq_one_letter_code
_entity_poly.pdbx_strand_id
1 'polypeptide(L)'
;MNKFFILLFALLCFGCNSSQRYSNDLIQKGEKHFKNLRQLTFSGENAEAYFNLDGTKLIYQAHDGDSLCDQIYIMDIESGVSEMVSTGEGTTTCSYFEYPKTKKFIYASTHLGSKSCPEKPDYSRGYVW
;
A
#
# COMPACT_ATOMS: atom_id res chain seq x y z
N MET A 1 55.88 5.27 23.95
CA MET A 1 55.04 6.32 23.34
C MET A 1 54.10 5.67 22.31
N ASN A 2 52.92 5.25 22.76
CA ASN A 2 51.91 4.58 21.92
C ASN A 2 50.93 5.62 21.39
N LYS A 3 50.91 5.80 20.07
CA LYS A 3 49.93 6.65 19.39
C LYS A 3 48.69 5.81 19.09
N PHE A 4 47.61 6.06 19.82
CA PHE A 4 46.29 5.54 19.53
C PHE A 4 45.72 6.28 18.32
N PHE A 5 45.52 5.59 17.22
CA PHE A 5 44.75 6.08 16.06
C PHE A 5 43.27 5.78 16.30
N ILE A 6 42.50 6.80 16.63
CA ILE A 6 41.06 6.70 16.68
C ILE A 6 40.53 6.85 15.25
N LEU A 7 40.06 5.74 14.69
CA LEU A 7 39.39 5.70 13.41
C LEU A 7 37.90 6.10 13.63
N LEU A 8 37.58 7.34 13.28
CA LEU A 8 36.20 7.85 13.34
C LEU A 8 35.43 7.28 12.13
N PHE A 9 34.60 6.24 12.38
CA PHE A 9 33.72 5.66 11.37
C PHE A 9 32.50 6.56 11.25
N ALA A 10 32.48 7.45 10.26
CA ALA A 10 31.29 8.23 9.92
C ALA A 10 30.24 7.31 9.30
N LEU A 11 29.22 6.92 10.07
CA LEU A 11 28.03 6.26 9.55
C LEU A 11 27.27 7.27 8.66
N LEU A 12 27.45 7.17 7.37
CA LEU A 12 26.58 7.83 6.39
C LEU A 12 25.22 7.09 6.41
N CYS A 13 24.31 7.59 7.21
CA CYS A 13 22.89 7.23 7.08
C CYS A 13 22.40 7.75 5.72
N PHE A 14 22.42 6.89 4.70
CA PHE A 14 21.64 7.12 3.49
C PHE A 14 20.17 7.02 3.91
N GLY A 15 19.59 8.14 4.32
CA GLY A 15 18.15 8.28 4.41
C GLY A 15 17.58 8.04 3.03
N CYS A 16 16.85 6.94 2.85
CA CYS A 16 16.02 6.72 1.68
C CYS A 16 14.94 7.79 1.72
N ASN A 17 15.22 8.94 1.12
CA ASN A 17 14.24 9.99 0.90
C ASN A 17 13.35 9.49 -0.24
N SER A 18 12.25 8.82 0.09
CA SER A 18 11.16 8.60 -0.85
C SER A 18 10.58 9.99 -1.15
N SER A 19 11.15 10.67 -2.13
CA SER A 19 10.66 11.96 -2.58
C SER A 19 9.25 11.74 -3.13
N GLN A 20 8.26 12.05 -2.31
CA GLN A 20 6.87 12.10 -2.72
C GLN A 20 6.76 13.08 -3.87
N ARG A 21 6.61 12.56 -5.08
CA ARG A 21 6.47 13.40 -6.27
C ARG A 21 5.07 13.99 -6.30
N TYR A 22 4.93 15.22 -5.82
CA TYR A 22 3.85 16.08 -6.28
C TYR A 22 4.19 16.49 -7.71
N SER A 23 3.43 16.06 -8.68
CA SER A 23 3.71 16.42 -10.06
C SER A 23 2.42 16.83 -10.76
N ASN A 24 2.43 18.06 -11.29
CA ASN A 24 1.43 18.48 -12.28
C ASN A 24 1.54 17.67 -13.57
N ASP A 25 2.66 16.94 -13.78
CA ASP A 25 2.89 16.09 -14.94
C ASP A 25 1.98 14.86 -14.98
N LEU A 26 1.33 14.52 -13.84
CA LEU A 26 0.31 13.47 -13.75
C LEU A 26 -1.04 13.92 -14.31
N ILE A 27 -1.26 15.24 -14.45
CA ILE A 27 -2.53 15.79 -14.93
C ILE A 27 -2.55 15.73 -16.46
N GLN A 28 -3.53 15.02 -17.01
CA GLN A 28 -3.67 14.88 -18.44
C GLN A 28 -4.33 16.12 -19.09
N LYS A 29 -4.04 16.35 -20.38
CA LYS A 29 -4.64 17.47 -21.13
C LYS A 29 -6.17 17.37 -21.11
N GLY A 30 -6.83 18.40 -20.59
CA GLY A 30 -8.29 18.47 -20.48
C GLY A 30 -8.84 18.18 -19.09
N GLU A 31 -8.05 17.67 -18.17
CA GLU A 31 -8.44 17.50 -16.75
C GLU A 31 -8.45 18.84 -16.04
N LYS A 32 -9.64 19.31 -15.69
CA LYS A 32 -9.84 20.65 -15.08
C LYS A 32 -10.10 20.61 -13.58
N HIS A 33 -10.33 19.41 -13.03
CA HIS A 33 -10.77 19.21 -11.66
C HIS A 33 -9.65 18.76 -10.72
N PHE A 34 -8.50 18.35 -11.29
CA PHE A 34 -7.36 17.89 -10.50
C PHE A 34 -6.36 19.00 -10.22
N LYS A 35 -5.81 18.96 -9.02
CA LYS A 35 -4.74 19.84 -8.57
C LYS A 35 -3.88 19.08 -7.57
N ASN A 36 -2.57 19.25 -7.63
CA ASN A 36 -1.62 18.62 -6.70
C ASN A 36 -1.76 17.09 -6.67
N LEU A 37 -1.83 16.44 -7.83
CA LEU A 37 -1.87 14.99 -7.91
C LEU A 37 -0.59 14.39 -7.32
N ARG A 38 -0.75 13.31 -6.57
CA ARG A 38 0.34 12.55 -5.99
C ARG A 38 0.13 11.06 -6.23
N GLN A 39 1.11 10.41 -6.84
CA GLN A 39 1.14 8.97 -6.92
C GLN A 39 1.66 8.41 -5.59
N LEU A 40 0.93 7.45 -5.00
CA LEU A 40 1.25 6.88 -3.70
C LEU A 40 1.86 5.48 -3.78
N THR A 41 1.59 4.73 -4.86
CA THR A 41 2.13 3.39 -5.10
C THR A 41 2.86 3.36 -6.44
N PHE A 42 3.93 2.55 -6.56
CA PHE A 42 4.82 2.55 -7.71
C PHE A 42 5.04 1.14 -8.28
N SER A 43 4.41 0.13 -7.72
CA SER A 43 4.46 -1.27 -8.15
C SER A 43 3.16 -1.99 -7.86
N GLY A 44 3.00 -3.20 -8.41
CA GLY A 44 1.89 -4.10 -8.16
C GLY A 44 0.55 -3.61 -8.68
N GLU A 45 -0.50 -4.35 -8.32
CA GLU A 45 -1.88 -3.95 -8.51
C GLU A 45 -2.44 -3.44 -7.18
N ASN A 46 -3.08 -2.27 -7.19
CA ASN A 46 -3.57 -1.59 -6.00
C ASN A 46 -4.99 -1.12 -6.25
N ALA A 47 -5.91 -1.39 -5.32
CA ALA A 47 -7.31 -1.05 -5.50
C ALA A 47 -8.01 -0.74 -4.16
N GLU A 48 -9.23 -0.23 -4.25
CA GLU A 48 -10.17 -0.04 -3.13
C GLU A 48 -9.55 0.75 -1.96
N ALA A 49 -8.94 1.90 -2.27
CA ALA A 49 -8.29 2.74 -1.27
C ALA A 49 -9.26 3.70 -0.59
N TYR A 50 -9.31 3.66 0.74
CA TYR A 50 -10.20 4.50 1.56
C TYR A 50 -9.41 5.19 2.68
N PHE A 51 -9.72 6.48 2.91
CA PHE A 51 -9.11 7.24 3.99
C PHE A 51 -9.64 6.82 5.37
N ASN A 52 -8.80 6.96 6.38
CA ASN A 52 -9.25 7.03 7.76
C ASN A 52 -9.89 8.41 8.06
N LEU A 53 -10.46 8.58 9.26
CA LEU A 53 -11.25 9.77 9.59
C LEU A 53 -10.49 11.08 9.47
N ASP A 54 -9.22 11.12 9.85
CA ASP A 54 -8.38 12.32 9.84
C ASP A 54 -7.60 12.51 8.53
N GLY A 55 -7.74 11.58 7.57
CA GLY A 55 -7.09 11.66 6.27
C GLY A 55 -5.58 11.42 6.29
N THR A 56 -5.03 10.87 7.38
CA THR A 56 -3.59 10.60 7.50
C THR A 56 -3.19 9.21 6.99
N LYS A 57 -4.16 8.30 6.86
CA LYS A 57 -3.93 6.91 6.42
C LYS A 57 -4.89 6.50 5.33
N LEU A 58 -4.43 5.56 4.50
CA LEU A 58 -5.24 4.81 3.54
C LEU A 58 -5.24 3.34 3.91
N ILE A 59 -6.41 2.69 3.86
CA ILE A 59 -6.52 1.24 3.82
C ILE A 59 -6.86 0.83 2.40
N TYR A 60 -6.18 -0.19 1.87
CA TYR A 60 -6.34 -0.61 0.48
C TYR A 60 -5.95 -2.07 0.31
N GLN A 61 -6.38 -2.68 -0.79
CA GLN A 61 -5.94 -4.00 -1.20
C GLN A 61 -4.83 -3.89 -2.24
N ALA A 62 -3.86 -4.78 -2.17
CA ALA A 62 -2.79 -4.86 -3.15
C ALA A 62 -2.15 -6.23 -3.19
N HIS A 63 -1.54 -6.54 -4.34
CA HIS A 63 -0.53 -7.57 -4.46
C HIS A 63 0.65 -7.07 -5.30
N ASP A 64 1.80 -7.68 -5.12
CA ASP A 64 3.03 -7.33 -5.83
C ASP A 64 3.70 -8.57 -6.39
N GLY A 65 4.43 -8.41 -7.50
CA GLY A 65 5.15 -9.47 -8.17
C GLY A 65 4.26 -10.63 -8.63
N ASP A 66 4.71 -11.84 -8.35
CA ASP A 66 4.03 -13.08 -8.76
C ASP A 66 2.87 -13.49 -7.82
N SER A 67 2.63 -12.75 -6.75
CA SER A 67 1.48 -12.99 -5.90
C SER A 67 0.20 -12.73 -6.69
N LEU A 68 -0.71 -13.70 -6.69
CA LEU A 68 -2.01 -13.59 -7.37
C LEU A 68 -3.13 -13.17 -6.42
N CYS A 69 -2.82 -13.02 -5.14
CA CYS A 69 -3.81 -12.76 -4.11
C CYS A 69 -3.57 -11.43 -3.42
N ASP A 70 -4.57 -10.58 -3.51
CA ASP A 70 -4.59 -9.33 -2.78
C ASP A 70 -4.52 -9.57 -1.28
N GLN A 71 -3.78 -8.71 -0.61
CA GLN A 71 -3.75 -8.56 0.83
C GLN A 71 -4.12 -7.13 1.21
N ILE A 72 -4.56 -6.91 2.44
CA ILE A 72 -4.94 -5.59 2.92
C ILE A 72 -3.73 -4.91 3.57
N TYR A 73 -3.52 -3.67 3.18
CA TYR A 73 -2.46 -2.79 3.68
C TYR A 73 -3.04 -1.50 4.25
N ILE A 74 -2.33 -0.94 5.21
CA ILE A 74 -2.53 0.43 5.66
C ILE A 74 -1.27 1.23 5.36
N MET A 75 -1.44 2.33 4.63
CA MET A 75 -0.39 3.28 4.30
C MET A 75 -0.50 4.52 5.19
N ASP A 76 0.60 4.94 5.75
CA ASP A 76 0.75 6.30 6.26
C ASP A 76 1.05 7.24 5.09
N ILE A 77 0.20 8.24 4.89
CA ILE A 77 0.22 9.07 3.68
C ILE A 77 1.43 10.02 3.66
N GLU A 78 1.88 10.47 4.81
CA GLU A 78 3.01 11.39 4.90
C GLU A 78 4.32 10.68 4.57
N SER A 79 4.57 9.56 5.22
CA SER A 79 5.79 8.76 5.03
C SER A 79 5.76 7.87 3.79
N GLY A 80 4.57 7.50 3.28
CA GLY A 80 4.38 6.52 2.23
C GLY A 80 4.65 5.07 2.67
N VAL A 81 4.87 4.84 3.96
CA VAL A 81 5.12 3.49 4.50
C VAL A 81 3.82 2.72 4.57
N SER A 82 3.83 1.50 4.03
CA SER A 82 2.69 0.58 4.04
C SER A 82 3.00 -0.65 4.88
N GLU A 83 2.01 -1.08 5.65
CA GLU A 83 2.05 -2.27 6.48
C GLU A 83 0.90 -3.20 6.10
N MET A 84 1.18 -4.48 5.90
CA MET A 84 0.16 -5.50 5.69
C MET A 84 -0.59 -5.75 7.01
N VAL A 85 -1.91 -5.66 6.97
CA VAL A 85 -2.78 -5.81 8.14
C VAL A 85 -3.75 -6.99 8.04
N SER A 86 -3.78 -7.67 6.91
CA SER A 86 -4.45 -8.96 6.75
C SER A 86 -3.56 -10.12 7.17
N THR A 87 -4.11 -11.34 7.17
CA THR A 87 -3.42 -12.53 7.65
C THR A 87 -2.24 -12.99 6.77
N GLY A 88 -2.17 -12.53 5.51
CA GLY A 88 -1.26 -13.05 4.50
C GLY A 88 -1.71 -14.39 3.91
N GLU A 89 -2.85 -14.92 4.34
CA GLU A 89 -3.42 -16.20 3.89
C GLU A 89 -4.68 -15.96 3.05
N GLY A 90 -4.89 -16.80 2.03
CA GLY A 90 -6.01 -16.69 1.09
C GLY A 90 -5.94 -15.40 0.27
N THR A 91 -7.08 -14.92 -0.19
CA THR A 91 -7.22 -13.60 -0.82
C THR A 91 -8.12 -12.70 0.02
N THR A 92 -7.86 -11.41 -0.02
CA THR A 92 -8.63 -10.40 0.72
C THR A 92 -9.10 -9.30 -0.21
N THR A 93 -10.21 -8.64 0.13
CA THR A 93 -10.76 -7.55 -0.67
C THR A 93 -11.62 -6.60 0.16
N CYS A 94 -11.97 -5.45 -0.40
CA CYS A 94 -13.01 -4.54 0.10
C CYS A 94 -12.84 -4.17 1.58
N SER A 95 -11.71 -3.59 1.91
CA SER A 95 -11.43 -3.16 3.28
C SER A 95 -12.00 -1.77 3.57
N TYR A 96 -12.37 -1.52 4.84
CA TYR A 96 -12.87 -0.23 5.29
C TYR A 96 -12.59 0.03 6.75
N PHE A 97 -12.26 1.27 7.15
CA PHE A 97 -12.11 1.64 8.54
C PHE A 97 -13.46 1.73 9.28
N GLU A 98 -13.49 1.38 10.55
CA GLU A 98 -14.61 1.66 11.44
C GLU A 98 -14.67 3.15 11.76
N TYR A 99 -15.74 3.83 11.34
CA TYR A 99 -15.98 5.23 11.67
C TYR A 99 -16.88 5.36 12.91
N PRO A 100 -16.65 6.37 13.75
CA PRO A 100 -15.61 7.40 13.70
C PRO A 100 -14.30 7.02 14.39
N LYS A 101 -14.19 5.83 14.96
CA LYS A 101 -13.07 5.48 15.87
C LYS A 101 -11.79 5.09 15.17
N THR A 102 -11.85 4.63 13.93
CA THR A 102 -10.72 4.22 13.06
C THR A 102 -9.64 3.31 13.68
N LYS A 103 -9.93 2.70 14.83
CA LYS A 103 -9.05 1.73 15.50
C LYS A 103 -9.24 0.30 15.00
N LYS A 104 -10.35 0.07 14.31
CA LYS A 104 -10.70 -1.22 13.72
C LYS A 104 -10.97 -1.01 12.25
N PHE A 105 -10.88 -2.08 11.51
CA PHE A 105 -11.25 -2.17 10.11
C PHE A 105 -11.85 -3.53 9.83
N ILE A 106 -12.62 -3.61 8.76
CA ILE A 106 -13.19 -4.85 8.24
C ILE A 106 -12.63 -5.12 6.84
N TYR A 107 -12.63 -6.34 6.43
CA TYR A 107 -12.33 -6.77 5.05
C TYR A 107 -12.94 -8.14 4.78
N ALA A 108 -13.18 -8.45 3.52
CA ALA A 108 -13.55 -9.79 3.10
C ALA A 108 -12.30 -10.64 2.90
N SER A 109 -12.39 -11.95 3.22
CA SER A 109 -11.24 -12.86 3.09
C SER A 109 -11.69 -14.30 2.91
N THR A 110 -10.91 -15.07 2.17
CA THR A 110 -11.11 -16.50 1.96
C THR A 110 -10.33 -17.38 2.95
N HIS A 111 -9.48 -16.82 3.81
CA HIS A 111 -8.52 -17.58 4.64
C HIS A 111 -9.16 -18.63 5.57
N LEU A 112 -10.41 -18.43 5.99
CA LEU A 112 -11.14 -19.43 6.78
C LEU A 112 -11.58 -20.65 5.96
N GLY A 113 -11.75 -20.52 4.66
CA GLY A 113 -12.06 -21.61 3.75
C GLY A 113 -10.81 -22.27 3.16
N SER A 114 -9.82 -21.47 2.81
CA SER A 114 -8.52 -21.93 2.30
C SER A 114 -7.44 -20.91 2.62
N LYS A 115 -6.30 -21.40 3.09
CA LYS A 115 -5.11 -20.57 3.33
C LYS A 115 -4.35 -20.24 2.05
N SER A 116 -4.46 -21.09 1.05
CA SER A 116 -3.84 -20.86 -0.26
C SER A 116 -4.62 -19.86 -1.07
N CYS A 117 -3.92 -19.20 -1.99
CA CYS A 117 -4.51 -18.34 -3.00
C CYS A 117 -5.47 -19.14 -3.87
N PRO A 118 -6.73 -18.72 -4.06
CA PRO A 118 -7.64 -19.38 -4.99
C PRO A 118 -7.08 -19.35 -6.42
N GLU A 119 -7.45 -20.36 -7.22
CA GLU A 119 -7.16 -20.33 -8.64
C GLU A 119 -7.87 -19.15 -9.31
N LYS A 120 -7.22 -18.56 -10.31
CA LYS A 120 -7.84 -17.48 -11.07
C LYS A 120 -9.09 -17.99 -11.77
N PRO A 121 -10.22 -17.29 -11.67
CA PRO A 121 -11.42 -17.63 -12.43
C PRO A 121 -11.17 -17.59 -13.93
N ASP A 122 -11.92 -18.39 -14.69
CA ASP A 122 -11.94 -18.31 -16.15
C ASP A 122 -12.73 -17.06 -16.59
N TYR A 123 -12.03 -16.04 -17.02
CA TYR A 123 -12.62 -14.79 -17.51
C TYR A 123 -13.05 -14.84 -18.99
N SER A 124 -12.98 -15.98 -19.66
CA SER A 124 -13.35 -16.11 -21.09
C SER A 124 -14.81 -15.71 -21.38
N ARG A 125 -15.67 -15.78 -20.37
CA ARG A 125 -17.08 -15.38 -20.44
C ARG A 125 -17.37 -13.97 -19.87
N GLY A 126 -16.34 -13.21 -19.58
CA GLY A 126 -16.43 -11.89 -18.92
C GLY A 126 -16.11 -11.95 -17.45
N TYR A 127 -16.58 -10.96 -16.69
CA TYR A 127 -16.28 -10.84 -15.27
C TYR A 127 -16.95 -11.94 -14.45
N VAL A 128 -16.18 -12.63 -13.63
CA VAL A 128 -16.63 -13.75 -12.77
C VAL A 128 -16.22 -13.44 -11.34
N TRP A 129 -17.14 -13.66 -10.42
CA TRP A 129 -16.89 -13.61 -8.98
C TRP A 129 -16.55 -15.01 -8.44
#